data_4871fbbc8ef4eae0c252fdba430c2381
#
_entry.id   4871fbbc8ef4eae0c252fdba430c2381
#
_cell.length_a   1.000
_cell.length_b   1.000
_cell.length_c   1.000
_cell.angle_alpha   90.00
_cell.angle_beta   90.00
_cell.angle_gamma   90.00
#
_symmetry.space_group_name_H-M   'P 1'
#
loop_
_entity.id
_entity.type
_entity.pdbx_description
1 polymer ?
#
loop_
_entity_poly.entity_id
_entity_poly.type
_entity_poly.pdbx_seq_one_letter_code
_entity_poly.pdbx_strand_id
1 'polypeptide(L)'
;MSHAPPLIAFALHIGGGTLALFAGALALFTRKGGRVHRAAGTVFFASMLVMALFAAWLAVTIPGQIVNLIIAVFAAYLVTTAWLTVRRPEGSIGVGEKLALAVGALLSAPFVILCGQVILGLPLMIRGAIPIEGPVRIALFGFTAFLVIAAVSDARVVLAGGISGAPRIARHLWRMCLGLTMATGSAFTNGLPRLLPGPMHVPAAFFLPQFVPLVLMVFWLIKVRLTPWLQRLPAVA
;
A
#
# COMPACT_ATOMS: atom_id res chain seq x y z
N MET A 1 -2.62 31.95 11.78
CA MET A 1 -3.30 31.19 12.84
C MET A 1 -2.86 29.74 12.73
N SER A 2 -1.98 29.26 13.58
CA SER A 2 -1.58 27.85 13.65
C SER A 2 -2.71 27.08 14.32
N HIS A 3 -3.60 26.50 13.55
CA HIS A 3 -4.54 25.53 14.09
C HIS A 3 -3.74 24.32 14.55
N ALA A 4 -3.71 24.09 15.88
CA ALA A 4 -3.18 22.84 16.41
C ALA A 4 -3.92 21.69 15.71
N PRO A 5 -3.21 20.69 15.18
CA PRO A 5 -3.88 19.59 14.50
C PRO A 5 -4.81 18.88 15.49
N PRO A 6 -6.02 18.52 15.07
CA PRO A 6 -7.01 17.97 15.97
C PRO A 6 -6.51 16.64 16.57
N LEU A 7 -6.34 16.59 17.89
CA LEU A 7 -5.90 15.40 18.64
C LEU A 7 -6.68 14.14 18.23
N ILE A 8 -7.98 14.29 17.92
CA ILE A 8 -8.84 13.22 17.44
C ILE A 8 -8.30 12.62 16.14
N ALA A 9 -7.83 13.44 15.19
CA ALA A 9 -7.30 12.94 13.94
C ALA A 9 -6.00 12.11 14.15
N PHE A 10 -5.11 12.55 15.03
CA PHE A 10 -3.95 11.76 15.43
C PHE A 10 -4.35 10.46 16.14
N ALA A 11 -5.27 10.51 17.07
CA ALA A 11 -5.74 9.34 17.79
C ALA A 11 -6.36 8.29 16.86
N LEU A 12 -7.18 8.73 15.89
CA LEU A 12 -7.79 7.83 14.91
C LEU A 12 -6.78 7.30 13.89
N HIS A 13 -5.80 8.11 13.49
CA HIS A 13 -4.69 7.65 12.64
C HIS A 13 -3.86 6.58 13.34
N ILE A 14 -3.41 6.84 14.55
CA ILE A 14 -2.57 5.92 15.33
C ILE A 14 -3.36 4.68 15.74
N GLY A 15 -4.58 4.83 16.25
CA GLY A 15 -5.44 3.72 16.65
C GLY A 15 -5.82 2.83 15.47
N GLY A 16 -6.21 3.43 14.33
CA GLY A 16 -6.46 2.71 13.08
C GLY A 16 -5.22 1.97 12.60
N GLY A 17 -4.05 2.61 12.62
CA GLY A 17 -2.78 2.00 12.24
C GLY A 17 -2.40 0.83 13.15
N THR A 18 -2.52 1.00 14.46
CA THR A 18 -2.24 -0.06 15.44
C THR A 18 -3.15 -1.28 15.23
N LEU A 19 -4.46 -1.04 15.08
CA LEU A 19 -5.42 -2.11 14.81
C LEU A 19 -5.14 -2.80 13.47
N ALA A 20 -4.75 -2.04 12.44
CA ALA A 20 -4.36 -2.58 11.14
C ALA A 20 -3.12 -3.50 11.26
N LEU A 21 -2.11 -3.11 12.04
CA LEU A 21 -0.91 -3.95 12.24
C LEU A 21 -1.26 -5.29 12.87
N PHE A 22 -2.04 -5.30 13.95
CA PHE A 22 -2.46 -6.55 14.62
C PHE A 22 -3.35 -7.42 13.72
N ALA A 23 -4.35 -6.82 13.09
CA ALA A 23 -5.26 -7.54 12.20
C ALA A 23 -4.55 -8.06 10.94
N GLY A 24 -3.64 -7.26 10.37
CA GLY A 24 -2.81 -7.65 9.23
C GLY A 24 -1.86 -8.80 9.58
N ALA A 25 -1.18 -8.74 10.72
CA ALA A 25 -0.35 -9.83 11.22
C ALA A 25 -1.18 -11.11 11.41
N LEU A 26 -2.33 -11.01 12.08
CA LEU A 26 -3.22 -12.16 12.27
C LEU A 26 -3.67 -12.78 10.94
N ALA A 27 -4.07 -11.96 9.97
CA ALA A 27 -4.42 -12.43 8.63
C ALA A 27 -3.23 -13.08 7.92
N LEU A 28 -2.01 -12.56 8.12
CA LEU A 28 -0.80 -13.03 7.47
C LEU A 28 -0.37 -14.42 7.96
N PHE A 29 -0.58 -14.73 9.24
CA PHE A 29 -0.17 -16.00 9.85
C PHE A 29 -1.27 -17.05 9.92
N THR A 30 -2.54 -16.71 9.64
CA THR A 30 -3.66 -17.66 9.65
C THR A 30 -3.86 -18.37 8.32
N ARG A 31 -4.62 -19.52 8.35
CA ARG A 31 -4.97 -20.26 7.13
C ARG A 31 -5.71 -19.37 6.14
N LYS A 32 -5.10 -19.22 4.95
CA LYS A 32 -5.63 -18.37 3.89
C LYS A 32 -7.04 -18.80 3.47
N GLY A 33 -7.95 -17.84 3.33
CA GLY A 33 -9.36 -18.09 3.01
C GLY A 33 -10.20 -18.66 4.17
N GLY A 34 -9.62 -18.99 5.32
CA GLY A 34 -10.34 -19.45 6.50
C GLY A 34 -11.16 -18.34 7.18
N ARG A 35 -12.01 -18.70 8.15
CA ARG A 35 -12.87 -17.74 8.88
C ARG A 35 -12.06 -16.63 9.55
N VAL A 36 -10.99 -17.00 10.27
CA VAL A 36 -10.10 -16.05 10.97
C VAL A 36 -9.41 -15.12 9.97
N HIS A 37 -8.86 -15.65 8.88
CA HIS A 37 -8.24 -14.84 7.82
C HIS A 37 -9.22 -13.81 7.26
N ARG A 38 -10.45 -14.22 6.95
CA ARG A 38 -11.47 -13.30 6.39
C ARG A 38 -11.89 -12.24 7.40
N ALA A 39 -12.11 -12.60 8.66
CA ALA A 39 -12.47 -11.65 9.72
C ALA A 39 -11.33 -10.65 9.97
N ALA A 40 -10.11 -11.14 10.20
CA ALA A 40 -8.93 -10.32 10.39
C ALA A 40 -8.63 -9.43 9.16
N GLY A 41 -8.78 -9.97 7.94
CA GLY A 41 -8.65 -9.19 6.70
C GLY A 41 -9.68 -8.09 6.55
N THR A 42 -10.92 -8.30 7.04
CA THR A 42 -11.96 -7.25 7.06
C THR A 42 -11.60 -6.14 8.04
N VAL A 43 -11.16 -6.50 9.24
CA VAL A 43 -10.69 -5.54 10.26
C VAL A 43 -9.47 -4.77 9.72
N PHE A 44 -8.49 -5.46 9.14
CA PHE A 44 -7.32 -4.84 8.51
C PHE A 44 -7.73 -3.80 7.45
N PHE A 45 -8.60 -4.18 6.53
CA PHE A 45 -9.08 -3.29 5.47
C PHE A 45 -9.74 -2.03 6.04
N ALA A 46 -10.72 -2.19 6.95
CA ALA A 46 -11.43 -1.06 7.54
C ALA A 46 -10.48 -0.14 8.33
N SER A 47 -9.58 -0.72 9.12
CA SER A 47 -8.60 0.02 9.93
C SER A 47 -7.58 0.77 9.05
N MET A 48 -7.14 0.17 7.94
CA MET A 48 -6.28 0.84 6.97
C MET A 48 -6.96 2.03 6.30
N LEU A 49 -8.27 1.94 5.99
CA LEU A 49 -9.01 3.07 5.44
C LEU A 49 -9.16 4.20 6.46
N VAL A 50 -9.47 3.88 7.71
CA VAL A 50 -9.53 4.89 8.79
C VAL A 50 -8.16 5.55 8.96
N MET A 51 -7.10 4.77 9.07
CA MET A 51 -5.73 5.27 9.19
C MET A 51 -5.37 6.19 8.01
N ALA A 52 -5.64 5.76 6.78
CA ALA A 52 -5.31 6.53 5.57
C ALA A 52 -6.14 7.81 5.45
N LEU A 53 -7.44 7.78 5.79
CA LEU A 53 -8.30 8.95 5.80
C LEU A 53 -7.76 10.02 6.74
N PHE A 54 -7.42 9.65 7.98
CA PHE A 54 -6.90 10.60 8.94
C PHE A 54 -5.45 11.00 8.67
N ALA A 55 -4.63 10.14 8.04
CA ALA A 55 -3.34 10.54 7.50
C ALA A 55 -3.47 11.61 6.41
N ALA A 56 -4.41 11.44 5.48
CA ALA A 56 -4.68 12.41 4.43
C ALA A 56 -5.20 13.73 5.02
N TRP A 57 -6.13 13.67 5.99
CA TRP A 57 -6.59 14.84 6.72
C TRP A 57 -5.46 15.61 7.38
N LEU A 58 -4.61 14.93 8.14
CA LEU A 58 -3.43 15.55 8.77
C LEU A 58 -2.48 16.14 7.74
N ALA A 59 -2.28 15.45 6.61
CA ALA A 59 -1.38 15.91 5.55
C ALA A 59 -1.89 17.18 4.83
N VAL A 60 -3.18 17.40 4.73
CA VAL A 60 -3.74 18.65 4.14
C VAL A 60 -3.83 19.79 5.16
N THR A 61 -3.87 19.48 6.46
CA THR A 61 -3.94 20.50 7.52
C THR A 61 -2.57 20.95 8.02
N ILE A 62 -1.53 20.12 7.86
CA ILE A 62 -0.15 20.43 8.27
C ILE A 62 0.67 20.79 7.03
N PRO A 63 1.25 21.98 6.95
CA PRO A 63 2.06 22.39 5.79
C PRO A 63 3.24 21.44 5.52
N GLY A 64 3.59 21.27 4.25
CA GLY A 64 4.75 20.47 3.84
C GLY A 64 4.56 18.95 3.84
N GLN A 65 3.33 18.45 4.06
CA GLN A 65 3.05 17.00 4.17
C GLN A 65 2.53 16.35 2.87
N ILE A 66 2.80 16.93 1.71
CA ILE A 66 2.29 16.42 0.42
C ILE A 66 2.70 14.95 0.15
N VAL A 67 3.91 14.58 0.56
CA VAL A 67 4.39 13.19 0.42
C VAL A 67 3.54 12.23 1.26
N ASN A 68 3.20 12.62 2.49
CA ASN A 68 2.33 11.81 3.35
C ASN A 68 0.91 11.70 2.81
N LEU A 69 0.38 12.75 2.16
CA LEU A 69 -0.90 12.70 1.46
C LEU A 69 -0.87 11.63 0.34
N ILE A 70 0.17 11.65 -0.50
CA ILE A 70 0.33 10.69 -1.59
C ILE A 70 0.45 9.26 -1.06
N ILE A 71 1.23 9.06 -0.01
CA ILE A 71 1.39 7.76 0.66
C ILE A 71 0.04 7.26 1.22
N ALA A 72 -0.74 8.15 1.86
CA ALA A 72 -2.05 7.81 2.41
C ALA A 72 -3.04 7.40 1.31
N VAL A 73 -3.10 8.15 0.22
CA VAL A 73 -3.96 7.83 -0.94
C VAL A 73 -3.53 6.52 -1.59
N PHE A 74 -2.23 6.29 -1.74
CA PHE A 74 -1.71 5.05 -2.31
C PHE A 74 -2.00 3.84 -1.41
N ALA A 75 -1.85 3.97 -0.09
CA ALA A 75 -2.22 2.91 0.85
C ALA A 75 -3.71 2.56 0.77
N ALA A 76 -4.59 3.57 0.77
CA ALA A 76 -6.04 3.38 0.59
C ALA A 76 -6.37 2.70 -0.76
N TYR A 77 -5.74 3.14 -1.85
CA TYR A 77 -5.88 2.55 -3.17
C TYR A 77 -5.47 1.07 -3.19
N LEU A 78 -4.32 0.71 -2.60
CA LEU A 78 -3.84 -0.67 -2.55
C LEU A 78 -4.83 -1.58 -1.84
N VAL A 79 -5.25 -1.22 -0.61
CA VAL A 79 -6.13 -2.09 0.18
C VAL A 79 -7.54 -2.16 -0.42
N THR A 80 -8.06 -1.08 -1.00
CA THR A 80 -9.37 -1.05 -1.65
C THR A 80 -9.38 -1.95 -2.88
N THR A 81 -8.38 -1.83 -3.75
CA THR A 81 -8.29 -2.64 -4.96
C THR A 81 -8.01 -4.11 -4.66
N ALA A 82 -7.25 -4.41 -3.61
CA ALA A 82 -7.08 -5.78 -3.11
C ALA A 82 -8.39 -6.36 -2.56
N TRP A 83 -9.16 -5.55 -1.83
CA TRP A 83 -10.47 -5.94 -1.29
C TRP A 83 -11.49 -6.20 -2.40
N LEU A 84 -11.61 -5.30 -3.36
CA LEU A 84 -12.47 -5.46 -4.54
C LEU A 84 -12.14 -6.75 -5.29
N THR A 85 -10.86 -7.06 -5.46
CA THR A 85 -10.39 -8.26 -6.16
C THR A 85 -11.01 -9.56 -5.60
N VAL A 86 -11.15 -9.69 -4.28
CA VAL A 86 -11.67 -10.92 -3.65
C VAL A 86 -13.17 -10.88 -3.36
N ARG A 87 -13.78 -9.70 -3.41
CA ARG A 87 -15.23 -9.54 -3.17
C ARG A 87 -16.06 -9.66 -4.45
N ARG A 88 -15.48 -9.29 -5.58
CA ARG A 88 -16.13 -9.40 -6.88
C ARG A 88 -16.17 -10.85 -7.36
N PRO A 89 -17.20 -11.27 -8.11
CA PRO A 89 -17.20 -12.55 -8.80
C PRO A 89 -15.99 -12.70 -9.72
N GLU A 90 -15.47 -13.91 -9.85
CA GLU A 90 -14.33 -14.19 -10.72
C GLU A 90 -14.66 -13.88 -12.18
N GLY A 91 -13.67 -13.43 -12.94
CA GLY A 91 -13.82 -13.11 -14.36
C GLY A 91 -14.72 -11.89 -14.65
N SER A 92 -15.05 -11.06 -13.66
CA SER A 92 -15.89 -9.88 -13.86
C SER A 92 -15.19 -8.59 -13.47
N ILE A 93 -15.61 -7.49 -14.09
CA ILE A 93 -15.19 -6.11 -13.75
C ILE A 93 -16.42 -5.24 -13.52
N GLY A 94 -16.23 -4.12 -12.86
CA GLY A 94 -17.25 -3.08 -12.68
C GLY A 94 -16.67 -1.70 -12.63
N VAL A 95 -17.46 -0.74 -12.18
CA VAL A 95 -17.04 0.65 -12.04
C VAL A 95 -15.83 0.78 -11.11
N GLY A 96 -15.77 -0.02 -10.03
CA GLY A 96 -14.66 0.01 -9.07
C GLY A 96 -13.29 -0.27 -9.69
N GLU A 97 -13.18 -1.24 -10.60
CA GLU A 97 -11.93 -1.57 -11.29
C GLU A 97 -11.53 -0.48 -12.30
N LYS A 98 -12.51 0.13 -12.97
CA LYS A 98 -12.27 1.26 -13.89
C LYS A 98 -11.81 2.51 -13.14
N LEU A 99 -12.45 2.82 -12.01
CA LEU A 99 -12.02 3.90 -11.11
C LEU A 99 -10.63 3.62 -10.54
N ALA A 100 -10.34 2.38 -10.14
CA ALA A 100 -9.02 1.99 -9.67
C ALA A 100 -7.93 2.24 -10.71
N LEU A 101 -8.20 1.89 -11.97
CA LEU A 101 -7.28 2.18 -13.08
C LEU A 101 -7.06 3.70 -13.23
N ALA A 102 -8.12 4.50 -13.20
CA ALA A 102 -8.02 5.96 -13.31
C ALA A 102 -7.18 6.55 -12.16
N VAL A 103 -7.46 6.13 -10.92
CA VAL A 103 -6.69 6.55 -9.73
C VAL A 103 -5.24 6.10 -9.81
N GLY A 104 -4.98 4.85 -10.21
CA GLY A 104 -3.63 4.33 -10.39
C GLY A 104 -2.83 5.10 -11.45
N ALA A 105 -3.45 5.42 -12.59
CA ALA A 105 -2.84 6.24 -13.64
C ALA A 105 -2.56 7.66 -13.14
N LEU A 106 -3.51 8.30 -12.47
CA LEU A 106 -3.37 9.65 -11.92
C LEU A 106 -2.27 9.73 -10.86
N LEU A 107 -2.14 8.71 -10.02
CA LEU A 107 -1.07 8.63 -9.02
C LEU A 107 0.31 8.37 -9.65
N SER A 108 0.39 7.53 -10.68
CA SER A 108 1.67 7.15 -11.28
C SER A 108 2.23 8.19 -12.26
N ALA A 109 1.39 8.86 -13.03
CA ALA A 109 1.82 9.76 -14.10
C ALA A 109 2.80 10.86 -13.65
N PRO A 110 2.53 11.66 -12.59
CA PRO A 110 3.46 12.69 -12.16
C PRO A 110 4.80 12.15 -11.68
N PHE A 111 4.82 10.95 -11.08
CA PHE A 111 6.05 10.31 -10.64
C PHE A 111 6.87 9.76 -11.80
N VAL A 112 6.23 9.23 -12.84
CA VAL A 112 6.90 8.81 -14.08
C VAL A 112 7.52 10.01 -14.77
N ILE A 113 6.80 11.14 -14.87
CA ILE A 113 7.33 12.39 -15.45
C ILE A 113 8.53 12.87 -14.62
N LEU A 114 8.43 12.91 -13.29
CA LEU A 114 9.51 13.32 -12.40
C LEU A 114 10.73 12.41 -12.54
N CYS A 115 10.56 11.10 -12.61
CA CYS A 115 11.66 10.17 -12.88
C CYS A 115 12.30 10.43 -14.25
N GLY A 116 11.51 10.70 -15.28
CA GLY A 116 12.00 11.08 -16.60
C GLY A 116 12.84 12.35 -16.56
N GLN A 117 12.38 13.39 -15.86
CA GLN A 117 13.14 14.64 -15.69
C GLN A 117 14.49 14.39 -14.98
N VAL A 118 14.50 13.56 -13.91
CA VAL A 118 15.73 13.20 -13.19
C VAL A 118 16.72 12.43 -14.09
N ILE A 119 16.22 11.51 -14.93
CA ILE A 119 17.07 10.73 -15.86
C ILE A 119 17.67 11.63 -16.93
N LEU A 120 16.87 12.55 -17.49
CA LEU A 120 17.26 13.42 -18.61
C LEU A 120 17.97 14.70 -18.15
N GLY A 121 18.17 14.89 -16.84
CA GLY A 121 18.78 16.11 -16.30
C GLY A 121 17.96 17.40 -16.56
N LEU A 122 16.63 17.24 -16.76
CA LEU A 122 15.74 18.37 -17.03
C LEU A 122 15.37 19.12 -15.74
N PRO A 123 14.96 20.40 -15.83
CA PRO A 123 14.46 21.14 -14.68
C PRO A 123 13.29 20.42 -14.02
N LEU A 124 13.32 20.30 -12.69
CA LEU A 124 12.26 19.65 -11.94
C LEU A 124 10.99 20.51 -11.90
N MET A 125 9.83 19.89 -12.09
CA MET A 125 8.53 20.57 -11.99
C MET A 125 8.24 21.10 -10.58
N ILE A 126 8.90 20.53 -9.54
CA ILE A 126 8.72 20.90 -8.14
C ILE A 126 9.83 21.87 -7.75
N ARG A 127 9.50 23.16 -7.64
CA ARG A 127 10.44 24.20 -7.17
C ARG A 127 10.64 24.05 -5.66
N GLY A 128 11.88 24.20 -5.20
CA GLY A 128 12.24 24.09 -3.76
C GLY A 128 12.23 22.67 -3.21
N ALA A 129 12.23 21.67 -4.10
CA ALA A 129 12.33 20.27 -3.70
C ALA A 129 13.70 19.96 -3.08
N ILE A 130 13.71 18.99 -2.16
CA ILE A 130 14.93 18.36 -1.65
C ILE A 130 15.74 17.84 -2.85
N PRO A 131 17.07 17.99 -2.88
CA PRO A 131 17.89 17.42 -3.94
C PRO A 131 17.59 15.93 -4.14
N ILE A 132 17.25 15.54 -5.38
CA ILE A 132 16.89 14.17 -5.71
C ILE A 132 18.16 13.39 -6.03
N GLU A 133 18.95 13.14 -4.99
CA GLU A 133 20.24 12.44 -5.05
C GLU A 133 20.28 11.29 -4.03
N GLY A 134 21.22 10.38 -4.21
CA GLY A 134 21.50 9.31 -3.27
C GLY A 134 20.24 8.52 -2.84
N PRO A 135 19.98 8.35 -1.53
CA PRO A 135 18.84 7.58 -1.03
C PRO A 135 17.47 8.10 -1.47
N VAL A 136 17.33 9.45 -1.64
CA VAL A 136 16.07 10.07 -2.10
C VAL A 136 15.75 9.64 -3.52
N ARG A 137 16.77 9.56 -4.39
CA ARG A 137 16.63 9.09 -5.77
C ARG A 137 16.19 7.62 -5.80
N ILE A 138 16.81 6.77 -5.00
CA ILE A 138 16.44 5.34 -4.89
C ILE A 138 15.00 5.21 -4.41
N ALA A 139 14.60 5.96 -3.38
CA ALA A 139 13.22 5.94 -2.87
C ALA A 139 12.21 6.41 -3.91
N LEU A 140 12.50 7.47 -4.67
CA LEU A 140 11.65 7.98 -5.75
C LEU A 140 11.41 6.91 -6.81
N PHE A 141 12.49 6.30 -7.34
CA PHE A 141 12.38 5.28 -8.39
C PHE A 141 11.68 4.02 -7.87
N GLY A 142 11.99 3.58 -6.65
CA GLY A 142 11.34 2.43 -6.02
C GLY A 142 9.84 2.66 -5.80
N PHE A 143 9.45 3.82 -5.28
CA PHE A 143 8.05 4.17 -5.09
C PHE A 143 7.31 4.29 -6.43
N THR A 144 7.91 4.93 -7.43
CA THR A 144 7.36 5.02 -8.79
C THR A 144 7.14 3.64 -9.40
N ALA A 145 8.08 2.72 -9.22
CA ALA A 145 7.94 1.34 -9.71
C ALA A 145 6.68 0.66 -9.11
N PHE A 146 6.44 0.81 -7.81
CA PHE A 146 5.23 0.26 -7.18
C PHE A 146 3.94 0.90 -7.72
N LEU A 147 3.92 2.21 -7.94
CA LEU A 147 2.78 2.91 -8.54
C LEU A 147 2.50 2.40 -9.95
N VAL A 148 3.51 2.28 -10.79
CA VAL A 148 3.40 1.80 -12.18
C VAL A 148 2.95 0.33 -12.21
N ILE A 149 3.54 -0.54 -11.39
CA ILE A 149 3.14 -1.95 -11.28
C ILE A 149 1.67 -2.05 -10.88
N ALA A 150 1.21 -1.21 -9.96
CA ALA A 150 -0.17 -1.19 -9.52
C ALA A 150 -1.11 -0.75 -10.65
N ALA A 151 -0.80 0.35 -11.36
CA ALA A 151 -1.59 0.85 -12.48
C ALA A 151 -1.62 -0.13 -13.66
N VAL A 152 -0.48 -0.71 -14.03
CA VAL A 152 -0.39 -1.74 -15.09
C VAL A 152 -1.18 -3.00 -14.71
N SER A 153 -1.13 -3.40 -13.43
CA SER A 153 -1.96 -4.51 -12.93
C SER A 153 -3.46 -4.22 -13.06
N ASP A 154 -3.90 -2.97 -12.83
CA ASP A 154 -5.29 -2.57 -13.01
C ASP A 154 -5.68 -2.53 -14.49
N ALA A 155 -4.81 -1.98 -15.34
CA ALA A 155 -5.04 -1.97 -16.78
C ALA A 155 -5.22 -3.40 -17.33
N ARG A 156 -4.38 -4.35 -16.90
CA ARG A 156 -4.51 -5.76 -17.28
C ARG A 156 -5.86 -6.36 -16.86
N VAL A 157 -6.34 -6.06 -15.65
CA VAL A 157 -7.64 -6.54 -15.17
C VAL A 157 -8.79 -5.96 -16.00
N VAL A 158 -8.74 -4.67 -16.30
CA VAL A 158 -9.79 -3.99 -17.10
C VAL A 158 -9.80 -4.49 -18.54
N LEU A 159 -8.62 -4.58 -19.17
CA LEU A 159 -8.50 -5.04 -20.57
C LEU A 159 -8.86 -6.51 -20.75
N ALA A 160 -8.59 -7.35 -19.74
CA ALA A 160 -8.97 -8.77 -19.77
C ALA A 160 -10.47 -9.03 -19.41
N GLY A 161 -11.22 -7.99 -19.06
CA GLY A 161 -12.61 -8.16 -18.61
C GLY A 161 -12.76 -8.80 -17.23
N GLY A 162 -11.67 -8.97 -16.48
CA GLY A 162 -11.62 -9.56 -15.15
C GLY A 162 -10.46 -10.54 -14.97
N ILE A 163 -10.33 -11.09 -13.79
CA ILE A 163 -9.31 -12.10 -13.43
C ILE A 163 -9.89 -13.19 -12.55
N SER A 164 -9.34 -14.40 -12.64
CA SER A 164 -9.72 -15.56 -11.84
C SER A 164 -8.49 -16.34 -11.36
N GLY A 165 -8.69 -17.29 -10.45
CA GLY A 165 -7.66 -18.23 -10.01
C GLY A 165 -6.41 -17.60 -9.40
N ALA A 166 -5.23 -18.12 -9.74
CA ALA A 166 -3.94 -17.70 -9.20
C ALA A 166 -3.61 -16.21 -9.40
N PRO A 167 -3.85 -15.59 -10.58
CA PRO A 167 -3.65 -14.15 -10.77
C PRO A 167 -4.50 -13.28 -9.83
N ARG A 168 -5.74 -13.69 -9.55
CA ARG A 168 -6.64 -13.01 -8.62
C ARG A 168 -6.09 -13.04 -7.19
N ILE A 169 -5.65 -14.22 -6.74
CA ILE A 169 -5.06 -14.40 -5.40
C ILE A 169 -3.75 -13.62 -5.30
N ALA A 170 -2.89 -13.70 -6.31
CA ALA A 170 -1.63 -12.97 -6.34
C ALA A 170 -1.83 -11.45 -6.26
N ARG A 171 -2.82 -10.90 -7.00
CA ARG A 171 -3.15 -9.48 -6.97
C ARG A 171 -3.64 -9.03 -5.59
N HIS A 172 -4.53 -9.79 -4.94
CA HIS A 172 -4.96 -9.54 -3.57
C HIS A 172 -3.78 -9.57 -2.60
N LEU A 173 -2.98 -10.62 -2.67
CA LEU A 173 -1.87 -10.86 -1.76
C LEU A 173 -0.83 -9.73 -1.76
N TRP A 174 -0.28 -9.39 -2.93
CA TRP A 174 0.80 -8.42 -2.98
C TRP A 174 0.34 -7.01 -2.56
N ARG A 175 -0.90 -6.62 -2.88
CA ARG A 175 -1.45 -5.32 -2.50
C ARG A 175 -1.73 -5.22 -0.99
N MET A 176 -2.28 -6.28 -0.38
CA MET A 176 -2.48 -6.31 1.07
C MET A 176 -1.15 -6.32 1.82
N CYS A 177 -0.18 -7.12 1.37
CA CYS A 177 1.14 -7.16 1.99
C CYS A 177 1.90 -5.83 1.83
N LEU A 178 1.83 -5.18 0.66
CA LEU A 178 2.45 -3.88 0.46
C LEU A 178 1.80 -2.81 1.34
N GLY A 179 0.47 -2.80 1.45
CA GLY A 179 -0.24 -1.93 2.39
C GLY A 179 0.19 -2.16 3.85
N LEU A 180 0.32 -3.42 4.26
CA LEU A 180 0.83 -3.77 5.60
C LEU A 180 2.29 -3.33 5.78
N THR A 181 3.14 -3.48 4.76
CA THR A 181 4.53 -3.00 4.77
C THR A 181 4.59 -1.49 4.99
N MET A 182 3.74 -0.73 4.30
CA MET A 182 3.69 0.73 4.46
C MET A 182 3.26 1.13 5.87
N ALA A 183 2.23 0.46 6.42
CA ALA A 183 1.78 0.68 7.80
C ALA A 183 2.87 0.33 8.82
N THR A 184 3.54 -0.82 8.66
CA THR A 184 4.65 -1.27 9.51
C THR A 184 5.82 -0.30 9.44
N GLY A 185 6.23 0.09 8.22
CA GLY A 185 7.29 1.08 8.02
C GLY A 185 6.96 2.39 8.74
N SER A 186 5.77 2.95 8.53
CA SER A 186 5.36 4.18 9.21
C SER A 186 5.37 4.06 10.73
N ALA A 187 4.83 2.96 11.28
CA ALA A 187 4.78 2.76 12.72
C ALA A 187 6.17 2.60 13.35
N PHE A 188 7.03 1.79 12.74
CA PHE A 188 8.33 1.45 13.31
C PHE A 188 9.41 2.49 13.01
N THR A 189 9.41 3.14 11.83
CA THR A 189 10.44 4.13 11.50
C THR A 189 10.09 5.55 11.90
N ASN A 190 8.80 5.91 11.98
CA ASN A 190 8.36 7.26 12.32
C ASN A 190 7.61 7.36 13.64
N GLY A 191 6.81 6.34 13.99
CA GLY A 191 5.98 6.33 15.21
C GLY A 191 6.76 5.92 16.45
N LEU A 192 7.24 4.69 16.46
CA LEU A 192 7.88 4.08 17.64
C LEU A 192 9.11 4.84 18.16
N PRO A 193 10.02 5.37 17.32
CA PRO A 193 11.17 6.14 17.81
C PRO A 193 10.79 7.39 18.60
N ARG A 194 9.63 7.99 18.30
CA ARG A 194 9.14 9.17 19.04
C ARG A 194 8.61 8.84 20.42
N LEU A 195 8.28 7.58 20.67
CA LEU A 195 7.73 7.11 21.94
C LEU A 195 8.81 6.52 22.87
N LEU A 196 9.97 6.15 22.33
CA LEU A 196 11.03 5.49 23.07
C LEU A 196 12.15 6.48 23.46
N PRO A 197 12.78 6.33 24.65
CA PRO A 197 13.95 7.09 25.02
C PRO A 197 15.13 6.84 24.08
N GLY A 198 16.00 7.86 23.89
CA GLY A 198 17.16 7.79 23.01
C GLY A 198 18.04 6.54 23.11
N PRO A 199 18.37 6.04 24.34
CA PRO A 199 19.15 4.81 24.50
C PRO A 199 18.53 3.54 23.90
N MET A 200 17.21 3.54 23.65
CA MET A 200 16.50 2.43 23.03
C MET A 200 16.42 2.53 21.49
N HIS A 201 17.05 3.55 20.89
CA HIS A 201 17.05 3.74 19.45
C HIS A 201 18.06 2.82 18.76
N VAL A 202 17.63 1.58 18.50
CA VAL A 202 18.39 0.60 17.71
C VAL A 202 17.89 0.67 16.27
N PRO A 203 18.65 1.21 15.30
CA PRO A 203 18.17 1.41 13.93
C PRO A 203 17.62 0.13 13.28
N ALA A 204 18.28 -1.00 13.47
CA ALA A 204 17.81 -2.29 12.93
C ALA A 204 16.44 -2.68 13.48
N ALA A 205 16.13 -2.44 14.75
CA ALA A 205 14.86 -2.75 15.36
C ALA A 205 13.71 -1.93 14.76
N PHE A 206 14.00 -0.75 14.22
CA PHE A 206 13.01 0.10 13.57
C PHE A 206 12.85 -0.20 12.08
N PHE A 207 13.93 -0.63 11.40
CA PHE A 207 13.88 -0.92 9.96
C PHE A 207 13.47 -2.35 9.63
N LEU A 208 13.90 -3.36 10.37
CA LEU A 208 13.68 -4.76 10.03
C LEU A 208 12.20 -5.18 9.99
N PRO A 209 11.31 -4.73 10.91
CA PRO A 209 9.92 -5.21 10.93
C PRO A 209 9.14 -4.96 9.63
N GLN A 210 9.44 -3.89 8.90
CA GLN A 210 8.75 -3.58 7.64
C GLN A 210 9.05 -4.60 6.53
N PHE A 211 10.15 -5.33 6.60
CA PHE A 211 10.50 -6.33 5.60
C PHE A 211 9.79 -7.67 5.83
N VAL A 212 9.26 -7.93 7.02
CA VAL A 212 8.55 -9.18 7.31
C VAL A 212 7.36 -9.40 6.37
N PRO A 213 6.43 -8.43 6.16
CA PRO A 213 5.35 -8.62 5.21
C PRO A 213 5.83 -8.81 3.78
N LEU A 214 6.95 -8.18 3.37
CA LEU A 214 7.52 -8.34 2.02
C LEU A 214 8.10 -9.73 1.80
N VAL A 215 8.87 -10.25 2.75
CA VAL A 215 9.43 -11.60 2.67
C VAL A 215 8.32 -12.64 2.60
N LEU A 216 7.32 -12.51 3.47
CA LEU A 216 6.17 -13.41 3.46
C LEU A 216 5.32 -13.24 2.18
N MET A 217 5.22 -12.05 1.63
CA MET A 217 4.60 -11.81 0.33
C MET A 217 5.28 -12.62 -0.78
N VAL A 218 6.60 -12.53 -0.88
CA VAL A 218 7.38 -13.27 -1.89
C VAL A 218 7.17 -14.77 -1.72
N PHE A 219 7.29 -15.29 -0.48
CA PHE A 219 7.03 -16.69 -0.17
C PHE A 219 5.65 -17.15 -0.64
N TRP A 220 4.60 -16.40 -0.30
CA TRP A 220 3.23 -16.76 -0.69
C TRP A 220 2.97 -16.58 -2.19
N LEU A 221 3.58 -15.59 -2.86
CA LEU A 221 3.46 -15.43 -4.31
C LEU A 221 4.07 -16.62 -5.06
N ILE A 222 5.24 -17.08 -4.62
CA ILE A 222 5.89 -18.30 -5.16
C ILE A 222 4.97 -19.51 -4.93
N LYS A 223 4.46 -19.69 -3.72
CA LYS A 223 3.56 -20.79 -3.39
C LYS A 223 2.29 -20.78 -4.23
N VAL A 224 1.64 -19.63 -4.41
CA VAL A 224 0.43 -19.49 -5.24
C VAL A 224 0.72 -19.89 -6.69
N ARG A 225 1.88 -19.55 -7.23
CA ARG A 225 2.26 -19.89 -8.61
C ARG A 225 2.63 -21.37 -8.78
N LEU A 226 3.21 -21.99 -7.75
CA LEU A 226 3.65 -23.38 -7.80
C LEU A 226 2.57 -24.38 -7.39
N THR A 227 1.41 -23.94 -6.86
CA THR A 227 0.35 -24.86 -6.42
C THR A 227 -0.56 -25.25 -7.60
N PRO A 228 -0.48 -26.50 -8.10
CA PRO A 228 -1.15 -26.92 -9.36
C PRO A 228 -2.68 -26.81 -9.35
N TRP A 229 -3.31 -26.95 -8.18
CA TRP A 229 -4.76 -26.87 -8.07
C TRP A 229 -5.29 -25.45 -8.31
N LEU A 230 -4.51 -24.42 -7.97
CA LEU A 230 -4.85 -23.03 -8.28
C LEU A 230 -4.74 -22.73 -9.78
N GLN A 231 -3.92 -23.50 -10.50
CA GLN A 231 -3.74 -23.37 -11.94
C GLN A 231 -4.85 -24.09 -12.74
N ARG A 232 -5.55 -25.02 -12.12
CA ARG A 232 -6.61 -25.85 -12.74
C ARG A 232 -8.02 -25.30 -12.55
N LEU A 233 -8.19 -24.19 -11.84
CA LEU A 233 -9.49 -23.54 -11.78
C LEU A 233 -9.83 -23.03 -13.19
N PRO A 234 -10.96 -23.49 -13.81
CA PRO A 234 -11.30 -23.05 -15.15
C PRO A 234 -11.43 -21.54 -15.17
N ALA A 235 -10.83 -20.90 -16.17
CA ALA A 235 -11.23 -19.56 -16.53
C ALA A 235 -12.74 -19.64 -16.78
N VAL A 236 -13.54 -18.93 -16.00
CA VAL A 236 -14.97 -18.84 -16.26
C VAL A 236 -15.10 -18.16 -17.61
N ALA A 237 -15.53 -18.96 -18.60
CA ALA A 237 -15.80 -18.51 -19.96
C ALA A 237 -16.95 -17.50 -19.97
#